data_c8673af34c5c5695a44f9e5e911004e9
#
_entry.id   c8673af34c5c5695a44f9e5e911004e9
#
_cell.length_a   1.000
_cell.length_b   1.000
_cell.length_c   1.000
_cell.angle_alpha   90.00
_cell.angle_beta   90.00
_cell.angle_gamma   90.00
#
_symmetry.space_group_name_H-M   'P 1'
#
loop_
_entity.id
_entity.type
_entity.pdbx_description
1 polymer ?
#
loop_
_entity_poly.entity_id
_entity_poly.type
_entity_poly.pdbx_seq_one_letter_code
_entity_poly.pdbx_strand_id
1 'polypeptide(L)'
;QSVLTQPPSVSGAPGQSVTISCSGSSSNIGNYDVYWYQQLPGTAPKLLIYYSNQRPSGVPDRFSGSKSGTSASLAISGLRSEDEADYYCEAWDDNLSSPVFGGGTRLTVL
;
A
#
# COMPACT_ATOMS: atom_id res chain seq x y z
N GLN A 1 -12.19 8.10 8.05
CA GLN A 1 -13.41 7.75 7.35
C GLN A 1 -13.20 6.78 6.19
N SER A 2 -11.97 6.35 5.97
CA SER A 2 -11.67 5.34 4.98
C SER A 2 -12.11 3.98 5.48
N VAL A 3 -12.55 3.10 4.57
CA VAL A 3 -12.98 1.76 4.93
C VAL A 3 -11.79 0.92 5.35
N LEU A 4 -10.66 1.02 4.62
CA LEU A 4 -9.42 0.37 5.01
C LEU A 4 -8.59 1.33 5.85
N THR A 5 -7.89 0.80 6.85
CA THR A 5 -7.13 1.63 7.80
C THR A 5 -5.65 1.51 7.53
N GLN A 6 -5.01 2.66 7.32
CA GLN A 6 -3.56 2.79 7.16
C GLN A 6 -3.02 3.78 8.19
N PRO A 7 -1.76 3.62 8.64
CA PRO A 7 -1.14 4.66 9.44
C PRO A 7 -1.00 5.95 8.61
N PRO A 8 -1.22 7.13 9.20
CA PRO A 8 -1.15 8.38 8.41
C PRO A 8 0.26 8.66 7.88
N SER A 9 1.29 8.23 8.58
CA SER A 9 2.66 8.47 8.16
C SER A 9 3.60 7.37 8.66
N VAL A 10 4.65 7.14 7.90
CA VAL A 10 5.81 6.33 8.31
C VAL A 10 7.07 7.05 7.86
N SER A 11 8.18 6.76 8.49
CA SER A 11 9.46 7.35 8.10
C SER A 11 10.59 6.35 8.28
N GLY A 12 11.65 6.57 7.52
CA GLY A 12 12.87 5.77 7.63
C GLY A 12 14.03 6.50 7.01
N ALA A 13 15.24 6.09 7.36
CA ALA A 13 16.46 6.65 6.80
C ALA A 13 16.82 5.93 5.50
N PRO A 14 17.60 6.56 4.61
CA PRO A 14 18.04 5.88 3.39
C PRO A 14 18.73 4.55 3.69
N GLY A 15 18.42 3.54 2.90
CA GLY A 15 18.95 2.19 3.06
C GLY A 15 18.19 1.32 4.05
N GLN A 16 17.34 1.89 4.88
CA GLN A 16 16.51 1.13 5.82
C GLN A 16 15.28 0.54 5.12
N SER A 17 14.53 -0.27 5.87
CA SER A 17 13.27 -0.84 5.41
C SER A 17 12.11 -0.29 6.23
N VAL A 18 10.96 -0.13 5.59
CA VAL A 18 9.72 0.23 6.29
C VAL A 18 8.60 -0.69 5.79
N THR A 19 7.56 -0.82 6.61
CA THR A 19 6.33 -1.50 6.24
C THR A 19 5.15 -0.57 6.44
N ILE A 20 4.20 -0.64 5.50
CA ILE A 20 2.95 0.11 5.58
C ILE A 20 1.83 -0.91 5.70
N SER A 21 1.07 -0.85 6.78
CA SER A 21 -0.03 -1.77 7.02
C SER A 21 -1.33 -1.24 6.45
N CYS A 22 -2.22 -2.16 6.13
CA CYS A 22 -3.56 -1.88 5.63
C CYS A 22 -4.50 -2.87 6.28
N SER A 23 -5.39 -2.41 7.14
CA SER A 23 -6.31 -3.27 7.87
C SER A 23 -7.72 -3.13 7.33
N GLY A 24 -8.37 -4.25 7.12
CA GLY A 24 -9.74 -4.29 6.65
C GLY A 24 -10.58 -5.27 7.45
N SER A 25 -11.47 -5.96 6.76
CA SER A 25 -12.41 -6.90 7.37
C SER A 25 -12.59 -8.11 6.46
N SER A 26 -13.41 -9.05 6.92
CA SER A 26 -13.73 -10.24 6.13
C SER A 26 -14.47 -9.93 4.83
N SER A 27 -15.16 -8.79 4.76
CA SER A 27 -15.91 -8.43 3.54
C SER A 27 -15.04 -7.80 2.46
N ASN A 28 -13.82 -7.43 2.77
CA ASN A 28 -12.90 -6.86 1.77
C ASN A 28 -11.59 -7.63 1.73
N ILE A 29 -10.58 -7.28 2.52
CA ILE A 29 -9.25 -7.92 2.44
C ILE A 29 -9.35 -9.42 2.74
N GLY A 30 -10.25 -9.85 3.63
CA GLY A 30 -10.41 -11.25 3.95
C GLY A 30 -10.84 -12.11 2.77
N ASN A 31 -11.51 -11.55 1.78
CA ASN A 31 -12.04 -12.28 0.63
C ASN A 31 -11.37 -11.94 -0.69
N TYR A 32 -10.64 -10.83 -0.77
CA TYR A 32 -10.15 -10.32 -2.06
C TYR A 32 -8.69 -9.93 -1.97
N ASP A 33 -8.04 -9.84 -3.13
CA ASP A 33 -6.69 -9.37 -3.24
C ASP A 33 -6.59 -7.87 -2.98
N VAL A 34 -5.39 -7.45 -2.59
CA VAL A 34 -5.09 -6.05 -2.28
C VAL A 34 -4.22 -5.47 -3.39
N TYR A 35 -4.46 -4.21 -3.69
CA TYR A 35 -3.71 -3.43 -4.67
C TYR A 35 -3.09 -2.25 -3.95
N TRP A 36 -1.86 -1.91 -4.32
CA TRP A 36 -1.16 -0.78 -3.75
C TRP A 36 -0.82 0.23 -4.83
N TYR A 37 -0.98 1.49 -4.51
CA TYR A 37 -0.68 2.60 -5.40
C TYR A 37 0.33 3.53 -4.76
N GLN A 38 1.22 4.07 -5.59
CA GLN A 38 2.19 5.10 -5.19
C GLN A 38 1.82 6.40 -5.88
N GLN A 39 1.72 7.47 -5.12
CA GLN A 39 1.46 8.80 -5.66
C GLN A 39 2.60 9.72 -5.28
N LEU A 40 3.46 10.02 -6.24
CA LEU A 40 4.52 11.01 -6.07
C LEU A 40 3.92 12.42 -6.06
N PRO A 41 4.56 13.38 -5.38
CA PRO A 41 4.01 14.73 -5.30
C PRO A 41 3.71 15.31 -6.69
N GLY A 42 2.50 15.84 -6.85
CA GLY A 42 2.08 16.49 -8.09
C GLY A 42 1.79 15.54 -9.26
N THR A 43 1.72 14.24 -9.02
CA THR A 43 1.48 13.26 -10.08
C THR A 43 0.25 12.41 -9.79
N ALA A 44 -0.24 11.72 -10.81
CA ALA A 44 -1.31 10.75 -10.63
C ALA A 44 -0.79 9.49 -9.94
N PRO A 45 -1.64 8.77 -9.20
CA PRO A 45 -1.24 7.49 -8.61
C PRO A 45 -0.86 6.49 -9.69
N LYS A 46 0.13 5.65 -9.38
CA LYS A 46 0.52 4.56 -10.26
C LYS A 46 0.43 3.23 -9.52
N LEU A 47 0.05 2.17 -10.23
CA LEU A 47 -0.05 0.84 -9.66
C LEU A 47 1.33 0.34 -9.26
N LEU A 48 1.48 -0.08 -8.02
CA LEU A 48 2.74 -0.55 -7.45
C LEU A 48 2.72 -2.06 -7.21
N ILE A 49 1.61 -2.59 -6.69
CA ILE A 49 1.41 -4.01 -6.40
C ILE A 49 -0.01 -4.38 -6.82
N TYR A 50 -0.17 -5.54 -7.45
CA TYR A 50 -1.47 -6.10 -7.78
C TYR A 50 -1.55 -7.54 -7.29
N TYR A 51 -2.77 -8.05 -7.13
CA TYR A 51 -3.02 -9.40 -6.61
C TYR A 51 -2.24 -9.68 -5.33
N SER A 52 -2.20 -8.69 -4.45
CA SER A 52 -1.57 -8.71 -3.12
C SER A 52 -0.05 -8.78 -3.13
N ASN A 53 0.61 -9.39 -4.11
CA ASN A 53 2.06 -9.60 -4.07
C ASN A 53 2.77 -9.55 -5.42
N GLN A 54 2.11 -9.10 -6.48
CA GLN A 54 2.72 -9.04 -7.81
C GLN A 54 3.15 -7.62 -8.16
N ARG A 55 4.26 -7.48 -8.83
CA ARG A 55 4.78 -6.17 -9.27
C ARG A 55 4.55 -6.01 -10.77
N PRO A 56 3.98 -4.89 -11.22
CA PRO A 56 3.98 -4.58 -12.65
C PRO A 56 5.40 -4.41 -13.18
N SER A 57 5.55 -4.54 -14.49
CA SER A 57 6.82 -4.27 -15.15
C SER A 57 7.30 -2.86 -14.81
N GLY A 58 8.55 -2.71 -14.45
CA GLY A 58 9.16 -1.43 -14.10
C GLY A 58 9.15 -1.10 -12.61
N VAL A 59 8.46 -1.89 -11.78
CA VAL A 59 8.50 -1.71 -10.33
C VAL A 59 9.65 -2.57 -9.78
N PRO A 60 10.63 -1.96 -9.09
CA PRO A 60 11.78 -2.73 -8.59
C PRO A 60 11.38 -3.69 -7.46
N ASP A 61 12.20 -4.73 -7.27
CA ASP A 61 11.92 -5.76 -6.28
C ASP A 61 12.12 -5.31 -4.82
N ARG A 62 12.55 -4.07 -4.62
CA ARG A 62 12.58 -3.44 -3.28
C ARG A 62 11.17 -3.30 -2.69
N PHE A 63 10.15 -3.28 -3.55
CA PHE A 63 8.75 -3.22 -3.15
C PHE A 63 8.18 -4.62 -3.13
N SER A 64 7.54 -5.00 -2.04
CA SER A 64 6.87 -6.29 -1.94
C SER A 64 5.58 -6.15 -1.15
N GLY A 65 4.62 -6.98 -1.50
CA GLY A 65 3.33 -6.98 -0.83
C GLY A 65 3.03 -8.34 -0.23
N SER A 66 2.24 -8.33 0.81
CA SER A 66 1.75 -9.55 1.45
C SER A 66 0.36 -9.32 2.01
N LYS A 67 -0.34 -10.42 2.24
CA LYS A 67 -1.68 -10.40 2.82
C LYS A 67 -1.82 -11.58 3.77
N SER A 68 -2.43 -11.34 4.92
CA SER A 68 -2.72 -12.40 5.89
C SER A 68 -4.02 -12.04 6.62
N GLY A 69 -5.01 -12.95 6.55
CA GLY A 69 -6.31 -12.70 7.16
C GLY A 69 -6.99 -11.46 6.60
N THR A 70 -7.25 -10.49 7.44
CA THR A 70 -7.93 -9.24 7.06
C THR A 70 -6.98 -8.05 6.97
N SER A 71 -5.67 -8.31 6.90
CA SER A 71 -4.65 -7.26 6.81
C SER A 71 -3.71 -7.52 5.65
N ALA A 72 -3.14 -6.43 5.14
CA ALA A 72 -2.12 -6.47 4.10
C ALA A 72 -0.97 -5.57 4.50
N SER A 73 0.20 -5.79 3.89
CA SER A 73 1.38 -4.98 4.14
C SER A 73 2.11 -4.72 2.85
N LEU A 74 2.62 -3.50 2.72
CA LEU A 74 3.58 -3.12 1.70
C LEU A 74 4.93 -2.94 2.38
N ALA A 75 5.94 -3.67 1.93
CA ALA A 75 7.30 -3.56 2.45
C ALA A 75 8.18 -2.87 1.41
N ILE A 76 8.97 -1.91 1.86
CA ILE A 76 9.92 -1.18 1.02
C ILE A 76 11.29 -1.33 1.66
N SER A 77 12.20 -2.02 0.98
CA SER A 77 13.57 -2.18 1.45
C SER A 77 14.51 -1.24 0.70
N GLY A 78 15.66 -0.97 1.31
CA GLY A 78 16.64 -0.10 0.68
C GLY A 78 16.08 1.26 0.33
N LEU A 79 15.47 1.93 1.30
CA LEU A 79 14.78 3.22 1.08
C LEU A 79 15.66 4.22 0.36
N ARG A 80 15.06 4.92 -0.59
CA ARG A 80 15.68 6.00 -1.36
C ARG A 80 14.84 7.26 -1.25
N SER A 81 15.45 8.40 -1.47
CA SER A 81 14.73 9.68 -1.40
C SER A 81 13.56 9.74 -2.38
N GLU A 82 13.68 9.10 -3.54
CA GLU A 82 12.60 9.08 -4.54
C GLU A 82 11.41 8.21 -4.13
N ASP A 83 11.51 7.44 -3.04
CA ASP A 83 10.39 6.68 -2.50
C ASP A 83 9.43 7.56 -1.69
N GLU A 84 9.80 8.79 -1.40
CA GLU A 84 8.95 9.72 -0.67
C GLU A 84 7.69 10.01 -1.49
N ALA A 85 6.54 9.58 -0.96
CA ALA A 85 5.28 9.59 -1.67
C ALA A 85 4.14 9.26 -0.71
N ASP A 86 2.91 9.32 -1.23
CA ASP A 86 1.75 8.78 -0.54
C ASP A 86 1.44 7.39 -1.10
N TYR A 87 1.10 6.45 -0.22
CA TYR A 87 0.83 5.05 -0.59
C TYR A 87 -0.58 4.69 -0.15
N TYR A 88 -1.34 4.07 -1.06
CA TYR A 88 -2.75 3.73 -0.82
C TYR A 88 -2.98 2.26 -1.08
N CYS A 89 -3.75 1.61 -0.21
CA CYS A 89 -4.22 0.25 -0.45
C CYS A 89 -5.67 0.27 -0.93
N GLU A 90 -6.05 -0.76 -1.67
CA GLU A 90 -7.39 -0.91 -2.26
C GLU A 90 -7.79 -2.37 -2.25
N ALA A 91 -9.07 -2.65 -2.02
CA ALA A 91 -9.66 -3.98 -2.16
C ALA A 91 -11.14 -3.83 -2.52
N TRP A 92 -11.71 -4.89 -3.09
CA TRP A 92 -13.15 -4.96 -3.30
C TRP A 92 -13.85 -5.23 -1.97
N ASP A 93 -15.04 -4.68 -1.79
CA ASP A 93 -15.85 -4.87 -0.59
C ASP A 93 -17.22 -5.41 -0.95
N ASP A 94 -17.58 -6.57 -0.42
CA ASP A 94 -18.85 -7.23 -0.71
C ASP A 94 -20.05 -6.46 -0.17
N ASN A 95 -19.90 -5.86 1.01
CA ASN A 95 -21.02 -5.14 1.63
C ASN A 95 -21.35 -3.88 0.85
N LEU A 96 -20.38 -3.20 0.31
CA LEU A 96 -20.56 -1.96 -0.41
C LEU A 96 -20.68 -2.18 -1.92
N SER A 97 -20.32 -3.39 -2.40
CA SER A 97 -20.28 -3.73 -3.83
C SER A 97 -19.48 -2.70 -4.62
N SER A 98 -18.30 -2.37 -4.11
CA SER A 98 -17.44 -1.36 -4.71
C SER A 98 -16.00 -1.54 -4.22
N PRO A 99 -15.01 -1.00 -4.94
CA PRO A 99 -13.68 -0.91 -4.39
C PRO A 99 -13.66 0.02 -3.18
N VAL A 100 -12.84 -0.31 -2.20
CA VAL A 100 -12.63 0.53 -1.02
C VAL A 100 -11.13 0.78 -0.87
N PHE A 101 -10.79 1.93 -0.28
CA PHE A 101 -9.42 2.40 -0.19
C PHE A 101 -9.05 2.73 1.25
N GLY A 102 -7.75 2.65 1.53
CA GLY A 102 -7.19 3.25 2.72
C GLY A 102 -7.07 4.76 2.59
N GLY A 103 -6.86 5.44 3.69
CA GLY A 103 -6.72 6.91 3.70
C GLY A 103 -5.37 7.41 3.21
N GLY A 104 -4.45 6.50 2.97
CA GLY A 104 -3.11 6.86 2.51
C GLY A 104 -2.10 6.98 3.64
N THR A 105 -0.87 6.62 3.32
CA THR A 105 0.26 6.74 4.23
C THR A 105 1.31 7.61 3.57
N ARG A 106 1.73 8.69 4.22
CA ARG A 106 2.84 9.50 3.74
C ARG A 106 4.15 8.90 4.21
N LEU A 107 5.02 8.55 3.27
CA LEU A 107 6.36 8.07 3.58
C LEU A 107 7.35 9.23 3.48
N THR A 108 8.07 9.46 4.57
CA THR A 108 9.15 10.44 4.62
C THR A 108 10.48 9.71 4.71
N VAL A 109 11.43 10.07 3.86
CA VAL A 109 12.80 9.54 3.89
C VAL A 109 13.68 10.58 4.54
N LEU A 110 14.25 10.22 5.67
CA LEU A 110 14.99 11.14 6.55
C LEU A 110 16.35 11.55 5.99
#